data_cafae38299e14f5f14aaed77bf577870
#
_entry.id   cafae38299e14f5f14aaed77bf577870
#
_cell.length_a   1.000
_cell.length_b   1.000
_cell.length_c   1.000
_cell.angle_alpha   90.00
_cell.angle_beta   90.00
_cell.angle_gamma   90.00
#
_symmetry.space_group_name_H-M   'P 1'
#
loop_
_entity.id
_entity.type
_entity.pdbx_description
1 polymer ?
#
loop_
_entity_poly.entity_id
_entity_poly.type
_entity_poly.pdbx_seq_one_letter_code
_entity_poly.pdbx_strand_id
1 'polypeptide(L)'
;MKLGDFDEALDFLITAIGSDYYDIQGGTTAEGVHIGVMGETLEVIQNEFAGLSLRDGQFAIAPYLPKSWTKLKFNQIFRGTKVEILIENGQLLLTASADLLTKVYDDEVQLKAGVQTKFDLK
;
A
#
# COMPACT_ATOMS: atom_id res chain seq x y z
N MET A 1 -10.52 8.21 2.13
CA MET A 1 -9.69 9.41 2.34
C MET A 1 -9.78 10.29 1.10
N LYS A 2 -9.88 11.58 1.25
CA LYS A 2 -9.91 12.51 0.12
C LYS A 2 -8.49 12.81 -0.35
N LEU A 3 -8.30 12.94 -1.67
CA LEU A 3 -7.06 13.39 -2.27
C LEU A 3 -6.60 14.72 -1.64
N GLY A 4 -5.41 14.78 -1.06
CA GLY A 4 -4.80 15.98 -0.50
C GLY A 4 -4.58 16.01 1.00
N ASP A 5 -5.10 15.04 1.75
CA ASP A 5 -5.00 15.01 3.21
C ASP A 5 -3.97 13.99 3.71
N PHE A 6 -2.80 13.97 3.03
CA PHE A 6 -1.76 12.98 3.31
C PHE A 6 -1.05 13.20 4.64
N ASP A 7 -0.92 14.45 5.08
CA ASP A 7 -0.28 14.75 6.37
C ASP A 7 -1.14 14.24 7.52
N GLU A 8 -2.47 14.44 7.46
CA GLU A 8 -3.40 13.91 8.45
C GLU A 8 -3.43 12.37 8.42
N ALA A 9 -3.42 11.79 7.23
CA ALA A 9 -3.36 10.32 7.07
C ALA A 9 -2.06 9.74 7.62
N LEU A 10 -0.94 10.43 7.42
CA LEU A 10 0.35 10.02 7.97
C LEU A 10 0.36 10.10 9.49
N ASP A 11 -0.17 11.18 10.07
CA ASP A 11 -0.28 11.32 11.52
C ASP A 11 -1.18 10.23 12.12
N PHE A 12 -2.29 9.93 11.47
CA PHE A 12 -3.17 8.84 11.87
C PHE A 12 -2.44 7.48 11.82
N LEU A 13 -1.69 7.22 10.75
CA LEU A 13 -0.90 6.00 10.60
C LEU A 13 0.15 5.87 11.70
N ILE A 14 0.90 6.94 11.98
CA ILE A 14 1.91 6.95 13.03
C ILE A 14 1.25 6.69 14.40
N THR A 15 0.11 7.29 14.66
CA THR A 15 -0.66 7.07 15.90
C THR A 15 -1.11 5.61 16.00
N ALA A 16 -1.63 5.03 14.92
CA ALA A 16 -2.08 3.64 14.90
C ALA A 16 -0.91 2.66 15.13
N ILE A 17 0.21 2.87 14.46
CA ILE A 17 1.43 2.05 14.67
C ILE A 17 1.92 2.16 16.12
N GLY A 18 1.89 3.35 16.69
CA GLY A 18 2.37 3.62 18.04
C GLY A 18 1.41 3.18 19.15
N SER A 19 0.14 2.89 18.84
CA SER A 19 -0.89 2.70 19.86
C SER A 19 -0.60 1.56 20.84
N ASP A 20 -0.10 0.44 20.35
CA ASP A 20 0.30 -0.68 21.19
C ASP A 20 1.68 -0.48 21.83
N TYR A 21 2.59 0.13 21.09
CA TYR A 21 3.97 0.30 21.54
C TYR A 21 4.10 1.35 22.66
N TYR A 22 3.37 2.46 22.57
CA TYR A 22 3.45 3.56 23.53
C TYR A 22 2.37 3.52 24.61
N ASP A 23 1.59 2.43 24.66
CA ASP A 23 0.53 2.25 25.67
C ASP A 23 -0.47 3.43 25.72
N ILE A 24 -0.84 3.96 24.57
CA ILE A 24 -1.71 5.12 24.43
C ILE A 24 -3.07 4.89 25.12
N GLN A 25 -3.56 3.65 25.11
CA GLN A 25 -4.85 3.28 25.69
C GLN A 25 -4.78 3.00 27.20
N GLY A 26 -3.59 3.01 27.81
CA GLY A 26 -3.39 2.82 29.24
C GLY A 26 -3.57 1.36 29.70
N GLY A 27 -2.45 0.65 29.87
CA GLY A 27 -2.42 -0.71 30.39
C GLY A 27 -2.61 -1.83 29.37
N THR A 28 -2.87 -1.54 28.12
CA THR A 28 -3.09 -2.55 27.07
C THR A 28 -1.80 -3.15 26.52
N THR A 29 -0.70 -2.41 26.56
CA THR A 29 0.61 -2.89 26.08
C THR A 29 1.10 -4.11 26.85
N ALA A 30 0.77 -4.21 28.14
CA ALA A 30 1.11 -5.37 28.97
C ALA A 30 0.37 -6.65 28.55
N GLU A 31 -0.75 -6.54 27.85
CA GLU A 31 -1.54 -7.67 27.36
C GLU A 31 -0.97 -8.25 26.05
N GLY A 32 -0.08 -7.52 25.39
CA GLY A 32 0.54 -7.90 24.13
C GLY A 32 0.09 -7.03 22.96
N VAL A 33 0.67 -7.30 21.78
CA VAL A 33 0.37 -6.58 20.54
C VAL A 33 -1.01 -6.98 20.02
N HIS A 34 -1.83 -5.99 19.68
CA HIS A 34 -3.17 -6.21 19.13
C HIS A 34 -3.09 -6.45 17.61
N ILE A 35 -3.31 -7.69 17.18
CA ILE A 35 -3.22 -8.09 15.76
C ILE A 35 -4.17 -7.29 14.87
N GLY A 36 -5.35 -6.93 15.38
CA GLY A 36 -6.31 -6.10 14.63
C GLY A 36 -5.74 -4.74 14.26
N VAL A 37 -5.11 -4.07 15.21
CA VAL A 37 -4.45 -2.76 14.96
C VAL A 37 -3.32 -2.89 13.94
N MET A 38 -2.54 -3.95 14.00
CA MET A 38 -1.48 -4.20 13.02
C MET A 38 -2.04 -4.47 11.62
N GLY A 39 -3.16 -5.21 11.52
CA GLY A 39 -3.83 -5.45 10.24
C GLY A 39 -4.39 -4.16 9.62
N GLU A 40 -5.04 -3.32 10.39
CA GLU A 40 -5.55 -2.01 9.96
C GLU A 40 -4.43 -1.10 9.49
N THR A 41 -3.28 -1.13 10.16
CA THR A 41 -2.09 -0.38 9.75
C THR A 41 -1.61 -0.78 8.36
N LEU A 42 -1.54 -2.08 8.07
CA LEU A 42 -1.17 -2.59 6.76
C LEU A 42 -2.19 -2.18 5.69
N GLU A 43 -3.48 -2.24 5.98
CA GLU A 43 -4.52 -1.79 5.06
C GLU A 43 -4.39 -0.31 4.72
N VAL A 44 -4.10 0.54 5.69
CA VAL A 44 -3.88 1.98 5.45
C VAL A 44 -2.68 2.18 4.52
N ILE A 45 -1.57 1.48 4.75
CA ILE A 45 -0.39 1.59 3.89
C ILE A 45 -0.73 1.15 2.45
N GLN A 46 -1.37 0.02 2.28
CA GLN A 46 -1.66 -0.53 0.97
C GLN A 46 -2.74 0.24 0.22
N ASN A 47 -3.84 0.57 0.89
CA ASN A 47 -5.00 1.16 0.25
C ASN A 47 -4.86 2.68 0.08
N GLU A 48 -4.34 3.36 1.09
CA GLU A 48 -4.31 4.82 1.09
C GLU A 48 -3.03 5.39 0.49
N PHE A 49 -1.87 4.86 0.86
CA PHE A 49 -0.60 5.37 0.34
C PHE A 49 -0.18 4.72 -0.98
N ALA A 50 -0.25 3.41 -1.10
CA ALA A 50 0.01 2.75 -2.38
C ALA A 50 -1.18 2.84 -3.34
N GLY A 51 -2.35 3.24 -2.86
CA GLY A 51 -3.56 3.38 -3.68
C GLY A 51 -4.03 2.08 -4.29
N LEU A 52 -3.80 0.96 -3.60
CA LEU A 52 -4.21 -0.36 -4.07
C LEU A 52 -5.73 -0.53 -3.93
N SER A 53 -6.38 -0.97 -5.00
CA SER A 53 -7.79 -1.35 -4.99
C SER A 53 -7.98 -2.65 -5.76
N LEU A 54 -8.66 -3.60 -5.13
CA LEU A 54 -9.02 -4.89 -5.73
C LEU A 54 -10.54 -5.00 -5.97
N ARG A 55 -11.23 -3.88 -5.95
CA ARG A 55 -12.68 -3.82 -6.13
C ARG A 55 -13.06 -4.13 -7.58
N ASP A 56 -14.29 -4.60 -7.76
CA ASP A 56 -14.87 -4.89 -9.06
C ASP A 56 -14.08 -5.91 -9.89
N GLY A 57 -13.30 -6.77 -9.19
CA GLY A 57 -12.50 -7.79 -9.84
C GLY A 57 -11.34 -7.27 -10.68
N GLN A 58 -10.89 -6.04 -10.42
CA GLN A 58 -9.77 -5.40 -11.11
C GLN A 58 -8.64 -5.07 -10.14
N PHE A 59 -7.41 -5.34 -10.54
CA PHE A 59 -6.23 -4.85 -9.84
C PHE A 59 -5.94 -3.41 -10.28
N ALA A 60 -6.08 -2.47 -9.36
CA ALA A 60 -5.80 -1.07 -9.63
C ALA A 60 -4.83 -0.51 -8.58
N ILE A 61 -3.93 0.35 -9.01
CA ILE A 61 -2.94 0.97 -8.13
C ILE A 61 -2.69 2.42 -8.55
N ALA A 62 -2.68 3.33 -7.56
CA ALA A 62 -2.48 4.76 -7.79
C ALA A 62 -1.72 5.36 -6.58
N PRO A 63 -0.38 5.18 -6.53
CA PRO A 63 0.40 5.59 -5.37
C PRO A 63 0.46 7.10 -5.15
N TYR A 64 0.38 7.49 -3.88
CA TYR A 64 0.58 8.86 -3.41
C TYR A 64 1.36 8.80 -2.11
N LEU A 65 2.70 8.75 -2.20
CA LEU A 65 3.54 8.61 -1.01
C LEU A 65 3.84 9.96 -0.35
N PRO A 66 3.91 10.02 1.00
CA PRO A 66 4.47 11.17 1.69
C PRO A 66 5.89 11.45 1.22
N LYS A 67 6.28 12.72 1.16
CA LYS A 67 7.62 13.13 0.71
C LYS A 67 8.75 12.58 1.57
N SER A 68 8.45 12.27 2.83
CA SER A 68 9.40 11.68 3.78
C SER A 68 9.69 10.19 3.53
N TRP A 69 8.85 9.52 2.72
CA TRP A 69 9.04 8.10 2.42
C TRP A 69 9.92 7.94 1.18
N THR A 70 10.98 7.18 1.32
CA THR A 70 11.94 6.94 0.24
C THR A 70 11.63 5.67 -0.54
N LYS A 71 10.97 4.71 0.11
CA LYS A 71 10.70 3.40 -0.50
C LYS A 71 9.52 2.72 0.20
N LEU A 72 8.66 2.10 -0.61
CA LEU A 72 7.63 1.17 -0.15
C LEU A 72 7.66 -0.08 -1.02
N LYS A 73 7.79 -1.25 -0.39
CA LYS A 73 7.80 -2.53 -1.09
C LYS A 73 6.87 -3.52 -0.39
N PHE A 74 6.00 -4.17 -1.15
CA PHE A 74 5.16 -5.26 -0.66
C PHE A 74 4.70 -6.15 -1.80
N ASN A 75 4.13 -7.29 -1.44
CA ASN A 75 3.54 -8.23 -2.39
C ASN A 75 2.04 -8.32 -2.15
N GLN A 76 1.28 -8.49 -3.23
CA GLN A 76 -0.15 -8.72 -3.19
C GLN A 76 -0.49 -9.95 -4.03
N ILE A 77 -1.31 -10.84 -3.48
CA ILE A 77 -1.90 -11.95 -4.26
C ILE A 77 -3.26 -11.50 -4.77
N PHE A 78 -3.43 -11.58 -6.08
CA PHE A 78 -4.68 -11.27 -6.74
C PHE A 78 -5.07 -12.41 -7.68
N ARG A 79 -6.16 -13.11 -7.36
CA ARG A 79 -6.65 -14.26 -8.14
C ARG A 79 -5.57 -15.30 -8.45
N GLY A 80 -4.75 -15.62 -7.44
CA GLY A 80 -3.64 -16.57 -7.58
C GLY A 80 -2.37 -16.00 -8.22
N THR A 81 -2.39 -14.78 -8.70
CA THR A 81 -1.22 -14.09 -9.27
C THR A 81 -0.53 -13.26 -8.20
N LYS A 82 0.75 -13.50 -7.98
CA LYS A 82 1.57 -12.67 -7.09
C LYS A 82 2.01 -11.42 -7.84
N VAL A 83 1.75 -10.27 -7.28
CA VAL A 83 2.23 -8.99 -7.80
C VAL A 83 3.22 -8.40 -6.79
N GLU A 84 4.43 -8.18 -7.23
CA GLU A 84 5.45 -7.46 -6.47
C GLU A 84 5.33 -5.97 -6.78
N ILE A 85 5.18 -5.18 -5.74
CA ILE A 85 4.98 -3.73 -5.82
C ILE A 85 6.17 -3.06 -5.15
N LEU A 86 6.88 -2.23 -5.91
CA LEU A 86 8.00 -1.44 -5.42
C LEU A 86 7.80 0.01 -5.84
N ILE A 87 7.81 0.90 -4.86
CA ILE A 87 7.69 2.34 -5.08
C ILE A 87 8.95 2.99 -4.52
N GLU A 88 9.77 3.56 -5.38
CA GLU A 88 10.98 4.26 -4.99
C GLU A 88 11.42 5.25 -6.08
N ASN A 89 12.16 6.28 -5.69
CA ASN A 89 12.75 7.25 -6.61
C ASN A 89 11.74 7.89 -7.59
N GLY A 90 10.51 8.14 -7.13
CA GLY A 90 9.46 8.70 -7.96
C GLY A 90 8.88 7.75 -8.99
N GLN A 91 9.11 6.45 -8.84
CA GLN A 91 8.64 5.42 -9.77
C GLN A 91 7.89 4.30 -9.05
N LEU A 92 6.90 3.75 -9.75
CA LEU A 92 6.21 2.51 -9.41
C LEU A 92 6.73 1.40 -10.32
N LEU A 93 7.18 0.30 -9.72
CA LEU A 93 7.64 -0.88 -10.43
C LEU A 93 6.73 -2.06 -10.07
N LEU A 94 6.15 -2.68 -11.09
CA LEU A 94 5.25 -3.84 -10.92
C LEU A 94 5.83 -5.06 -11.62
N THR A 95 5.81 -6.20 -10.92
CA THR A 95 6.17 -7.50 -11.50
C THR A 95 5.11 -8.53 -11.10
N ALA A 96 4.43 -9.11 -12.08
CA ALA A 96 3.40 -10.12 -11.85
C ALA A 96 3.93 -11.52 -12.20
N SER A 97 3.51 -12.53 -11.45
CA SER A 97 3.89 -13.94 -11.69
C SER A 97 3.17 -14.58 -12.89
N ALA A 98 2.13 -13.93 -13.39
CA ALA A 98 1.38 -14.31 -14.59
C ALA A 98 0.94 -13.05 -15.33
N ASP A 99 0.51 -13.20 -16.58
CA ASP A 99 -0.07 -12.09 -17.34
C ASP A 99 -1.28 -11.52 -16.59
N LEU A 100 -1.33 -10.22 -16.41
CA LEU A 100 -2.35 -9.55 -15.62
C LEU A 100 -2.72 -8.20 -16.22
N LEU A 101 -4.00 -7.97 -16.48
CA LEU A 101 -4.52 -6.66 -16.82
C LEU A 101 -4.68 -5.84 -15.55
N THR A 102 -4.03 -4.69 -15.51
CA THR A 102 -4.05 -3.78 -14.37
C THR A 102 -4.52 -2.39 -14.77
N LYS A 103 -4.88 -1.61 -13.75
CA LYS A 103 -5.09 -0.18 -13.91
C LYS A 103 -4.08 0.58 -13.07
N VAL A 104 -3.25 1.38 -13.69
CA VAL A 104 -2.27 2.24 -13.03
C VAL A 104 -2.70 3.69 -13.20
N TYR A 105 -3.07 4.34 -12.08
CA TYR A 105 -3.83 5.59 -12.10
C TYR A 105 -5.11 5.41 -12.95
N ASP A 106 -5.23 6.08 -14.06
CA ASP A 106 -6.39 5.97 -14.94
C ASP A 106 -6.16 5.10 -16.19
N ASP A 107 -4.95 4.60 -16.36
CA ASP A 107 -4.54 3.87 -17.56
C ASP A 107 -4.61 2.36 -17.36
N GLU A 108 -5.23 1.65 -18.30
CA GLU A 108 -5.18 0.18 -18.34
C GLU A 108 -3.84 -0.27 -18.91
N VAL A 109 -3.20 -1.21 -18.22
CA VAL A 109 -1.89 -1.74 -18.60
C VAL A 109 -1.87 -3.25 -18.46
N GLN A 110 -1.43 -3.93 -19.50
CA GLN A 110 -1.20 -5.37 -19.48
C GLN A 110 0.20 -5.68 -18.97
N LEU A 111 0.29 -6.29 -17.78
CA LEU A 111 1.56 -6.81 -17.28
C LEU A 111 1.84 -8.18 -17.88
N LYS A 112 3.07 -8.40 -18.29
CA LYS A 112 3.57 -9.71 -18.76
C LYS A 112 4.24 -10.46 -17.61
N ALA A 113 4.00 -11.75 -17.54
CA ALA A 113 4.57 -12.62 -16.51
C ALA A 113 6.10 -12.45 -16.40
N GLY A 114 6.57 -12.18 -15.19
CA GLY A 114 8.00 -12.07 -14.88
C GLY A 114 8.69 -10.81 -15.39
N VAL A 115 7.99 -9.91 -16.07
CA VAL A 115 8.57 -8.67 -16.61
C VAL A 115 8.27 -7.50 -15.68
N GLN A 116 9.31 -6.83 -15.19
CA GLN A 116 9.15 -5.62 -14.39
C GLN A 116 8.76 -4.44 -15.30
N THR A 117 7.64 -3.81 -15.01
CA THR A 117 7.14 -2.65 -15.73
C THR A 117 7.24 -1.41 -14.83
N LYS A 118 7.74 -0.32 -15.37
CA LYS A 118 7.95 0.95 -14.64
C LYS A 118 6.93 2.00 -15.04
N PHE A 119 6.50 2.75 -14.05
CA PHE A 119 5.58 3.89 -14.21
C PHE A 119 6.11 5.07 -13.41
N ASP A 120 5.99 6.27 -13.94
CA ASP A 120 6.30 7.47 -13.18
C ASP A 120 5.15 7.81 -12.23
N LEU A 121 5.47 8.21 -11.01
CA LEU A 121 4.48 8.69 -10.04
C LEU A 121 3.95 10.06 -10.47
N LYS A 122 2.67 10.25 -10.26
CA LYS A 122 2.00 11.53 -10.50
C LYS A 122 2.07 12.46 -9.29
#